data_eae4cf51db2ccfe4f1c0b63bd8c8b8b6
#
_entry.id   eae4cf51db2ccfe4f1c0b63bd8c8b8b6
#
_cell.length_a   1.000
_cell.length_b   1.000
_cell.length_c   1.000
_cell.angle_alpha   90.00
_cell.angle_beta   90.00
_cell.angle_gamma   90.00
#
_symmetry.space_group_name_H-M   'P 1'
#
loop_
_entity.id
_entity.type
_entity.pdbx_description
1 polymer ?
#
loop_
_entity_poly.entity_id
_entity_poly.type
_entity_poly.pdbx_seq_one_letter_code
_entity_poly.pdbx_strand_id
1 'polypeptide(L)'
;SIKKKPESNDTAICVLDAGMNDSQREQLKNKVDEVAKAEWDIEVSNLKVMGKEWLKSQVSRAFLPKYFPKYEKYLWIDCDAWVNDWKCVDLYFKACEKGKLGITQTMGPGYKIMSKVKWLFGKLAIVKSQNFKHALSSNIDISKSRKLAFAPHINIGVFSLQKNSPCWEVWQKNLRQTLKNGKIFGSEGLAINLSVYVDEVDTEFLPLNCNWIASNLLPKYDSIQKTFVEPYLPNNKIGIMHLAAGIWKNNIDMRLDKNVKIDIYNLQDKKETKSLRSEE
;
A
#
# COMPACT_ATOMS: atom_id res chain seq x y z
N SER A 1 -7.69 2.29 -15.14
CA SER A 1 -8.05 0.89 -14.86
C SER A 1 -9.44 0.78 -14.23
N ILE A 2 -9.76 1.57 -13.19
CA ILE A 2 -11.04 1.46 -12.48
C ILE A 2 -12.22 1.72 -13.43
N LYS A 3 -12.30 2.88 -14.09
CA LYS A 3 -13.40 3.23 -15.02
C LYS A 3 -13.58 2.29 -16.22
N LYS A 4 -12.63 1.41 -16.48
CA LYS A 4 -12.76 0.38 -17.52
C LYS A 4 -13.55 -0.86 -17.04
N LYS A 5 -13.89 -0.91 -15.76
CA LYS A 5 -14.62 -2.01 -15.16
C LYS A 5 -16.10 -1.61 -15.05
N PRO A 6 -17.04 -2.35 -15.67
CA PRO A 6 -18.48 -2.04 -15.57
C PRO A 6 -18.98 -1.97 -14.13
N GLU A 7 -18.40 -2.78 -13.26
CA GLU A 7 -18.73 -2.86 -11.83
C GLU A 7 -18.41 -1.56 -11.07
N SER A 8 -17.60 -0.65 -11.67
CA SER A 8 -17.24 0.61 -11.02
C SER A 8 -18.32 1.68 -11.07
N ASN A 9 -19.45 1.46 -11.76
CA ASN A 9 -20.47 2.47 -12.00
C ASN A 9 -21.05 3.08 -10.71
N ASP A 10 -21.14 2.27 -9.64
CA ASP A 10 -21.66 2.70 -8.34
C ASP A 10 -20.54 3.11 -7.35
N THR A 11 -19.31 3.27 -7.87
CA THR A 11 -18.15 3.59 -7.03
C THR A 11 -17.55 4.93 -7.45
N ALA A 12 -17.55 5.90 -6.53
CA ALA A 12 -16.93 7.19 -6.77
C ALA A 12 -15.39 7.07 -6.76
N ILE A 13 -14.75 7.74 -7.70
CA ILE A 13 -13.29 7.85 -7.79
C ILE A 13 -12.88 9.22 -7.31
N CYS A 14 -12.24 9.25 -6.14
CA CYS A 14 -11.76 10.48 -5.51
C CYS A 14 -10.23 10.53 -5.55
N VAL A 15 -9.68 11.72 -5.72
CA VAL A 15 -8.21 11.92 -5.72
C VAL A 15 -7.83 12.89 -4.62
N LEU A 16 -6.86 12.49 -3.80
CA LEU A 16 -6.22 13.34 -2.81
C LEU A 16 -4.96 13.97 -3.42
N ASP A 17 -5.04 15.26 -3.77
CA ASP A 17 -3.96 16.02 -4.41
C ASP A 17 -2.90 16.44 -3.38
N ALA A 18 -1.78 15.77 -3.39
CA ALA A 18 -0.63 16.08 -2.53
C ALA A 18 0.45 16.95 -3.22
N GLY A 19 0.14 17.55 -4.36
CA GLY A 19 1.06 18.44 -5.08
C GLY A 19 1.06 18.26 -6.59
N MET A 20 -0.10 18.01 -7.18
CA MET A 20 -0.26 18.01 -8.64
C MET A 20 -0.03 19.41 -9.22
N ASN A 21 0.51 19.48 -10.42
CA ASN A 21 0.54 20.70 -11.21
C ASN A 21 -0.80 20.91 -11.95
N ASP A 22 -0.99 22.08 -12.56
CA ASP A 22 -2.26 22.44 -13.19
C ASP A 22 -2.58 21.54 -14.40
N SER A 23 -1.59 21.13 -15.17
CA SER A 23 -1.77 20.19 -16.29
C SER A 23 -2.27 18.82 -15.80
N GLN A 24 -1.76 18.34 -14.68
CA GLN A 24 -2.21 17.08 -14.08
C GLN A 24 -3.65 17.19 -13.54
N ARG A 25 -4.01 18.33 -12.91
CA ARG A 25 -5.38 18.58 -12.46
C ARG A 25 -6.36 18.63 -13.62
N GLU A 26 -6.02 19.33 -14.71
CA GLU A 26 -6.88 19.39 -15.90
C GLU A 26 -7.07 18.02 -16.54
N GLN A 27 -6.03 17.18 -16.60
CA GLN A 27 -6.13 15.80 -17.10
C GLN A 27 -7.08 14.92 -16.27
N LEU A 28 -7.28 15.23 -14.99
CA LEU A 28 -8.17 14.47 -14.09
C LEU A 28 -9.62 14.99 -14.08
N LYS A 29 -9.84 16.23 -14.44
CA LYS A 29 -11.12 16.97 -14.29
C LYS A 29 -12.36 16.20 -14.74
N ASN A 30 -12.26 15.43 -15.83
CA ASN A 30 -13.36 14.64 -16.37
C ASN A 30 -13.21 13.13 -16.13
N LYS A 31 -12.22 12.73 -15.33
CA LYS A 31 -11.89 11.31 -15.10
C LYS A 31 -12.19 10.84 -13.68
N VAL A 32 -12.45 11.77 -12.77
CA VAL A 32 -12.70 11.49 -11.36
C VAL A 32 -13.91 12.27 -10.88
N ASP A 33 -14.51 11.80 -9.80
CA ASP A 33 -15.74 12.39 -9.25
C ASP A 33 -15.45 13.53 -8.28
N GLU A 34 -14.31 13.49 -7.59
CA GLU A 34 -13.90 14.52 -6.63
C GLU A 34 -12.38 14.61 -6.51
N VAL A 35 -11.88 15.83 -6.32
CA VAL A 35 -10.47 16.09 -6.00
C VAL A 35 -10.41 16.95 -4.75
N ALA A 36 -9.73 16.48 -3.71
CA ALA A 36 -9.46 17.25 -2.50
C ALA A 36 -7.97 17.54 -2.37
N LYS A 37 -7.62 18.74 -1.91
CA LYS A 37 -6.22 19.14 -1.69
C LYS A 37 -5.75 18.58 -0.34
N ALA A 38 -4.67 17.80 -0.33
CA ALA A 38 -4.05 17.30 0.88
C ALA A 38 -3.40 18.43 1.71
N GLU A 39 -3.53 18.33 3.01
CA GLU A 39 -2.93 19.23 3.97
C GLU A 39 -1.94 18.49 4.88
N TRP A 40 -1.19 19.25 5.68
CA TRP A 40 -0.44 18.68 6.80
C TRP A 40 -1.38 18.51 8.00
N ASP A 41 -2.16 17.41 8.03
CA ASP A 41 -3.12 17.13 9.11
C ASP A 41 -2.46 16.90 10.47
N ILE A 42 -1.16 16.66 10.47
CA ILE A 42 -0.31 16.61 11.65
C ILE A 42 0.86 17.54 11.40
N GLU A 43 1.11 18.41 12.36
CA GLU A 43 2.25 19.33 12.28
C GLU A 43 3.58 18.58 12.23
N VAL A 44 4.38 18.90 11.24
CA VAL A 44 5.72 18.37 11.05
C VAL A 44 6.70 19.52 10.79
N SER A 45 7.91 19.42 11.33
CA SER A 45 8.88 20.49 11.15
C SER A 45 9.33 20.61 9.67
N ASN A 46 9.54 21.84 9.20
CA ASN A 46 10.03 22.11 7.85
C ASN A 46 11.35 21.39 7.54
N LEU A 47 12.19 21.16 8.56
CA LEU A 47 13.42 20.40 8.44
C LEU A 47 13.19 18.93 8.05
N LYS A 48 12.06 18.34 8.43
CA LYS A 48 11.69 16.97 8.02
C LYS A 48 11.06 16.95 6.63
N VAL A 49 10.34 17.98 6.25
CA VAL A 49 9.69 18.10 4.93
C VAL A 49 10.75 18.28 3.84
N MET A 50 11.75 19.12 4.04
CA MET A 50 12.85 19.40 3.10
C MET A 50 12.35 19.71 1.67
N GLY A 51 11.26 20.50 1.56
CA GLY A 51 10.62 20.84 0.28
C GLY A 51 9.86 19.71 -0.42
N LYS A 52 9.74 18.53 0.19
CA LYS A 52 9.02 17.38 -0.37
C LYS A 52 7.54 17.43 0.00
N GLU A 53 6.81 18.39 -0.53
CA GLU A 53 5.39 18.60 -0.22
C GLU A 53 4.49 17.38 -0.52
N TRP A 54 4.88 16.55 -1.47
CA TRP A 54 4.18 15.30 -1.78
C TRP A 54 4.10 14.32 -0.59
N LEU A 55 4.96 14.49 0.43
CA LEU A 55 4.90 13.70 1.67
C LEU A 55 3.61 13.92 2.46
N LYS A 56 2.83 14.97 2.14
CA LYS A 56 1.48 15.16 2.69
C LYS A 56 0.62 13.92 2.49
N SER A 57 0.72 13.25 1.34
CA SER A 57 -0.05 12.03 1.06
C SER A 57 0.13 10.94 2.11
N GLN A 58 1.31 10.89 2.73
CA GLN A 58 1.61 9.91 3.78
C GLN A 58 1.01 10.29 5.15
N VAL A 59 0.62 11.52 5.32
CA VAL A 59 -0.09 11.99 6.54
C VAL A 59 -1.59 11.97 6.31
N SER A 60 -2.04 12.61 5.21
CA SER A 60 -3.46 12.87 4.92
C SER A 60 -4.28 11.60 4.70
N ARG A 61 -3.67 10.49 4.23
CA ARG A 61 -4.45 9.24 4.02
C ARG A 61 -5.08 8.67 5.29
N ALA A 62 -4.56 9.00 6.46
CA ALA A 62 -5.17 8.65 7.73
C ALA A 62 -6.39 9.53 8.11
N PHE A 63 -6.71 10.51 7.27
CA PHE A 63 -7.78 11.50 7.49
C PHE A 63 -8.80 11.52 6.33
N LEU A 64 -8.94 10.45 5.56
CA LEU A 64 -9.86 10.39 4.41
C LEU A 64 -11.29 10.84 4.72
N PRO A 65 -11.91 10.52 5.90
CA PRO A 65 -13.24 11.01 6.23
C PRO A 65 -13.34 12.53 6.31
N LYS A 66 -12.26 13.27 6.62
CA LYS A 66 -12.19 14.73 6.59
C LYS A 66 -12.26 15.25 5.15
N TYR A 67 -11.57 14.62 4.22
CA TYR A 67 -11.47 15.06 2.83
C TYR A 67 -12.69 14.70 2.00
N PHE A 68 -13.30 13.55 2.29
CA PHE A 68 -14.40 12.99 1.51
C PHE A 68 -15.58 12.59 2.42
N PRO A 69 -16.18 13.54 3.15
CA PRO A 69 -17.13 13.25 4.26
C PRO A 69 -18.46 12.65 3.83
N LYS A 70 -18.79 12.68 2.53
CA LYS A 70 -20.07 12.18 2.02
C LYS A 70 -20.10 10.66 1.79
N TYR A 71 -18.95 9.99 1.86
CA TYR A 71 -18.87 8.54 1.62
C TYR A 71 -18.83 7.76 2.93
N GLU A 72 -19.41 6.55 2.90
CA GLU A 72 -19.46 5.67 4.07
C GLU A 72 -18.35 4.63 4.11
N LYS A 73 -17.81 4.23 2.95
CA LYS A 73 -16.72 3.26 2.81
C LYS A 73 -15.62 3.88 1.94
N TYR A 74 -14.38 3.65 2.33
CA TYR A 74 -13.20 4.11 1.64
C TYR A 74 -12.35 2.92 1.22
N LEU A 75 -11.91 2.91 -0.02
CA LEU A 75 -10.86 2.07 -0.53
C LEU A 75 -9.74 2.98 -1.04
N TRP A 76 -8.63 2.97 -0.34
CA TRP A 76 -7.41 3.65 -0.79
C TRP A 76 -6.65 2.76 -1.77
N ILE A 77 -6.18 3.33 -2.85
CA ILE A 77 -5.28 2.68 -3.81
C ILE A 77 -4.20 3.69 -4.17
N ASP A 78 -2.92 3.35 -3.93
CA ASP A 78 -1.79 4.21 -4.31
C ASP A 78 -1.77 4.43 -5.83
N CYS A 79 -1.29 5.59 -6.27
CA CYS A 79 -1.30 6.00 -7.68
C CYS A 79 -0.38 5.14 -8.58
N ASP A 80 0.51 4.36 -8.01
CA ASP A 80 1.34 3.35 -8.68
C ASP A 80 0.76 1.93 -8.60
N ALA A 81 -0.52 1.82 -8.23
CA ALA A 81 -1.29 0.58 -8.27
C ALA A 81 -2.50 0.70 -9.23
N TRP A 82 -2.98 -0.44 -9.73
CA TRP A 82 -4.13 -0.47 -10.63
C TRP A 82 -4.95 -1.75 -10.47
N VAL A 83 -6.25 -1.65 -10.72
CA VAL A 83 -7.22 -2.74 -10.58
C VAL A 83 -7.22 -3.60 -11.84
N ASN A 84 -6.83 -4.87 -11.69
CA ASN A 84 -6.87 -5.89 -12.74
C ASN A 84 -8.14 -6.76 -12.63
N ASP A 85 -8.57 -7.08 -11.40
CA ASP A 85 -9.80 -7.83 -11.14
C ASP A 85 -10.64 -7.15 -10.06
N TRP A 86 -11.91 -6.86 -10.40
CA TRP A 86 -12.84 -6.17 -9.51
C TRP A 86 -13.20 -6.96 -8.24
N LYS A 87 -13.15 -8.28 -8.30
CA LYS A 87 -13.39 -9.13 -7.13
C LYS A 87 -12.56 -8.72 -5.90
N CYS A 88 -11.35 -8.21 -6.11
CA CYS A 88 -10.55 -7.72 -4.99
C CYS A 88 -11.06 -6.40 -4.42
N VAL A 89 -11.66 -5.53 -5.24
CA VAL A 89 -12.36 -4.32 -4.76
C VAL A 89 -13.54 -4.70 -3.89
N ASP A 90 -14.36 -5.66 -4.32
CA ASP A 90 -15.49 -6.16 -3.55
C ASP A 90 -15.04 -6.78 -2.22
N LEU A 91 -13.93 -7.53 -2.23
CA LEU A 91 -13.33 -8.09 -1.01
C LEU A 91 -12.90 -6.98 -0.04
N TYR A 92 -12.30 -5.90 -0.51
CA TYR A 92 -11.95 -4.75 0.34
C TYR A 92 -13.19 -4.10 0.95
N PHE A 93 -14.25 -3.85 0.16
CA PHE A 93 -15.48 -3.27 0.68
C PHE A 93 -16.20 -4.19 1.67
N LYS A 94 -16.11 -5.50 1.49
CA LYS A 94 -16.61 -6.49 2.45
C LYS A 94 -15.74 -6.54 3.71
N ALA A 95 -14.42 -6.50 3.55
CA ALA A 95 -13.46 -6.58 4.67
C ALA A 95 -13.59 -5.41 5.64
N CYS A 96 -13.96 -4.21 5.16
CA CYS A 96 -14.13 -3.05 6.05
C CYS A 96 -15.49 -3.01 6.77
N GLU A 97 -16.38 -3.96 6.55
CA GLU A 97 -17.65 -4.02 7.26
C GLU A 97 -17.45 -4.16 8.76
N LYS A 98 -18.41 -3.66 9.53
CA LYS A 98 -18.37 -3.61 11.00
C LYS A 98 -17.18 -2.80 11.55
N GLY A 99 -16.66 -1.85 10.78
CA GLY A 99 -15.57 -0.96 11.20
C GLY A 99 -14.18 -1.57 11.15
N LYS A 100 -14.02 -2.78 10.61
CA LYS A 100 -12.72 -3.45 10.47
C LYS A 100 -11.80 -2.73 9.48
N LEU A 101 -10.50 -2.89 9.66
CA LEU A 101 -9.49 -2.52 8.67
C LEU A 101 -9.33 -3.66 7.66
N GLY A 102 -9.73 -3.46 6.40
CA GLY A 102 -9.43 -4.39 5.31
C GLY A 102 -8.03 -4.11 4.74
N ILE A 103 -7.11 -5.09 4.79
CA ILE A 103 -5.72 -4.87 4.37
C ILE A 103 -5.01 -6.19 4.03
N THR A 104 -3.86 -6.12 3.35
CA THR A 104 -3.02 -7.29 3.07
C THR A 104 -1.72 -7.25 3.84
N GLN A 105 -1.24 -8.42 4.23
CA GLN A 105 0.13 -8.59 4.73
C GLN A 105 1.10 -8.78 3.56
N THR A 106 2.31 -8.22 3.68
CA THR A 106 3.39 -8.43 2.71
C THR A 106 4.12 -9.74 3.03
N MET A 107 3.38 -10.83 3.07
CA MET A 107 3.88 -12.17 3.36
C MET A 107 3.13 -13.19 2.52
N GLY A 108 3.84 -14.11 1.91
CA GLY A 108 3.25 -15.18 1.11
C GLY A 108 4.30 -16.02 0.40
N PRO A 109 3.88 -17.09 -0.27
CA PRO A 109 4.79 -17.92 -1.05
C PRO A 109 5.61 -17.10 -2.05
N GLY A 110 6.93 -17.28 -2.04
CA GLY A 110 7.84 -16.58 -2.94
C GLY A 110 8.23 -15.16 -2.53
N TYR A 111 7.55 -14.50 -1.60
CA TYR A 111 8.01 -13.22 -1.06
C TYR A 111 9.22 -13.43 -0.16
N LYS A 112 10.17 -12.50 -0.23
CA LYS A 112 11.35 -12.54 0.63
C LYS A 112 10.93 -12.32 2.09
N ILE A 113 11.50 -13.15 2.98
CA ILE A 113 11.33 -12.98 4.42
C ILE A 113 11.91 -11.62 4.83
N MET A 114 11.06 -10.76 5.37
CA MET A 114 11.41 -9.39 5.78
C MET A 114 12.13 -9.33 7.14
N SER A 115 12.01 -10.38 7.95
CA SER A 115 12.64 -10.47 9.26
C SER A 115 13.75 -11.54 9.25
N LYS A 116 14.93 -11.18 9.77
CA LYS A 116 16.09 -12.07 9.85
C LYS A 116 16.66 -12.05 11.25
N VAL A 117 17.09 -13.21 11.72
CA VAL A 117 17.87 -13.34 12.97
C VAL A 117 19.32 -13.59 12.61
N LYS A 118 20.22 -12.80 13.19
CA LYS A 118 21.67 -13.03 13.13
C LYS A 118 22.17 -13.35 14.53
N TRP A 119 22.91 -14.42 14.66
CA TRP A 119 23.58 -14.80 15.90
C TRP A 119 24.98 -14.18 15.94
N LEU A 120 25.29 -13.53 17.06
CA LEU A 120 26.62 -13.01 17.39
C LEU A 120 27.23 -13.93 18.45
N PHE A 121 28.41 -14.43 18.17
CA PHE A 121 29.16 -15.30 19.06
C PHE A 121 28.36 -16.53 19.57
N GLY A 122 27.38 -16.99 18.78
CA GLY A 122 26.53 -18.12 19.12
C GLY A 122 25.59 -17.94 20.32
N LYS A 123 25.58 -16.74 20.94
CA LYS A 123 24.83 -16.46 22.17
C LYS A 123 23.85 -15.31 22.08
N LEU A 124 24.13 -14.31 21.24
CA LEU A 124 23.31 -13.10 21.11
C LEU A 124 22.58 -13.10 19.77
N ALA A 125 21.26 -12.94 19.81
CA ALA A 125 20.44 -12.83 18.63
C ALA A 125 20.17 -11.35 18.28
N ILE A 126 20.51 -10.94 17.06
CA ILE A 126 20.14 -9.64 16.51
C ILE A 126 19.00 -9.83 15.54
N VAL A 127 17.83 -9.25 15.82
CA VAL A 127 16.69 -9.24 14.92
C VAL A 127 16.82 -8.08 13.95
N LYS A 128 16.79 -8.40 12.65
CA LYS A 128 16.70 -7.41 11.57
C LYS A 128 15.31 -7.48 10.96
N SER A 129 14.49 -6.50 11.27
CA SER A 129 13.15 -6.33 10.72
C SER A 129 12.98 -4.86 10.35
N GLN A 130 12.29 -4.58 9.24
CA GLN A 130 12.03 -3.22 8.80
C GLN A 130 11.19 -2.47 9.84
N ASN A 131 10.09 -3.08 10.31
CA ASN A 131 9.21 -2.48 11.30
C ASN A 131 9.93 -2.23 12.62
N PHE A 132 10.70 -3.21 13.12
CA PHE A 132 11.45 -3.08 14.37
C PHE A 132 12.48 -1.94 14.28
N LYS A 133 13.29 -1.92 13.21
CA LYS A 133 14.28 -0.86 12.99
C LYS A 133 13.62 0.52 12.91
N HIS A 134 12.51 0.64 12.20
CA HIS A 134 11.78 1.89 12.03
C HIS A 134 11.17 2.34 13.36
N ALA A 135 10.58 1.43 14.13
CA ALA A 135 10.02 1.72 15.44
C ALA A 135 11.09 2.27 16.41
N LEU A 136 12.26 1.61 16.48
CA LEU A 136 13.38 2.09 17.30
C LEU A 136 13.86 3.48 16.85
N SER A 137 14.02 3.71 15.55
CA SER A 137 14.44 5.03 15.02
C SER A 137 13.41 6.14 15.22
N SER A 138 12.15 5.77 15.46
CA SER A 138 11.06 6.70 15.79
C SER A 138 10.85 6.86 17.30
N ASN A 139 11.77 6.31 18.11
CA ASN A 139 11.70 6.34 19.57
C ASN A 139 10.39 5.75 20.14
N ILE A 140 9.90 4.68 19.47
CA ILE A 140 8.79 3.88 19.99
C ILE A 140 9.33 2.98 21.12
N ASP A 141 8.53 2.85 22.18
CA ASP A 141 8.87 1.99 23.32
C ASP A 141 9.37 0.61 22.87
N ILE A 142 10.40 0.10 23.56
CA ILE A 142 11.06 -1.16 23.19
C ILE A 142 10.13 -2.36 23.27
N SER A 143 9.17 -2.38 24.21
CA SER A 143 8.21 -3.47 24.35
C SER A 143 7.29 -3.53 23.16
N LYS A 144 6.78 -2.38 22.70
CA LYS A 144 5.97 -2.23 21.49
C LYS A 144 6.77 -2.57 20.24
N SER A 145 8.01 -2.07 20.16
CA SER A 145 8.90 -2.36 19.02
C SER A 145 9.20 -3.85 18.88
N ARG A 146 9.36 -4.58 20.00
CA ARG A 146 9.57 -6.03 20.01
C ARG A 146 8.38 -6.80 19.43
N LYS A 147 7.14 -6.38 19.68
CA LYS A 147 5.94 -6.97 19.05
C LYS A 147 6.00 -6.91 17.52
N LEU A 148 6.59 -5.84 16.97
CA LEU A 148 6.74 -5.66 15.54
C LEU A 148 7.92 -6.43 14.91
N ALA A 149 8.82 -6.99 15.73
CA ALA A 149 10.07 -7.57 15.22
C ALA A 149 9.85 -8.74 14.26
N PHE A 150 8.86 -9.57 14.50
CA PHE A 150 8.51 -10.73 13.70
C PHE A 150 7.11 -10.63 13.07
N ALA A 151 6.38 -9.56 13.34
CA ALA A 151 5.09 -9.33 12.74
C ALA A 151 5.22 -9.19 11.21
N PRO A 152 4.35 -9.81 10.41
CA PRO A 152 4.32 -9.62 8.97
C PRO A 152 4.18 -8.13 8.64
N HIS A 153 5.01 -7.63 7.74
CA HIS A 153 4.91 -6.24 7.31
C HIS A 153 3.58 -6.00 6.59
N ILE A 154 2.90 -4.92 6.92
CA ILE A 154 1.68 -4.46 6.24
C ILE A 154 2.07 -3.32 5.30
N ASN A 155 1.72 -3.46 4.02
CA ASN A 155 1.83 -2.38 3.04
C ASN A 155 0.48 -1.67 2.92
N ILE A 156 0.47 -0.36 3.13
CA ILE A 156 -0.74 0.45 3.15
C ILE A 156 -1.06 1.11 1.80
N GLY A 157 -0.44 0.68 0.74
CA GLY A 157 -0.75 1.19 -0.60
C GLY A 157 -2.15 0.80 -1.09
N VAL A 158 -2.77 -0.22 -0.44
CA VAL A 158 -4.18 -0.57 -0.63
C VAL A 158 -4.76 -0.96 0.72
N PHE A 159 -5.83 -0.30 1.13
CA PHE A 159 -6.59 -0.61 2.35
C PHE A 159 -8.02 -0.11 2.26
N SER A 160 -8.91 -0.65 3.07
CA SER A 160 -10.29 -0.19 3.20
C SER A 160 -10.71 0.03 4.63
N LEU A 161 -11.55 1.05 4.85
CA LEU A 161 -12.15 1.39 6.14
C LEU A 161 -13.53 2.01 5.96
N GLN A 162 -14.42 1.80 6.91
CA GLN A 162 -15.66 2.58 7.02
C GLN A 162 -15.39 3.95 7.64
N LYS A 163 -16.24 4.94 7.30
CA LYS A 163 -16.17 6.30 7.81
C LYS A 163 -16.03 6.39 9.32
N ASN A 164 -16.85 5.63 10.03
CA ASN A 164 -16.94 5.64 11.49
C ASN A 164 -16.07 4.56 12.15
N SER A 165 -15.09 4.00 11.45
CA SER A 165 -14.19 3.01 12.02
C SER A 165 -13.35 3.60 13.15
N PRO A 166 -13.25 2.96 14.33
CA PRO A 166 -12.37 3.40 15.41
C PRO A 166 -10.89 3.31 15.03
N CYS A 167 -10.57 2.56 13.98
CA CYS A 167 -9.21 2.43 13.48
C CYS A 167 -8.60 3.77 13.06
N TRP A 168 -9.41 4.73 12.55
CA TRP A 168 -8.91 6.06 12.18
C TRP A 168 -8.24 6.78 13.34
N GLU A 169 -8.87 6.80 14.51
CA GLU A 169 -8.35 7.50 15.70
C GLU A 169 -7.06 6.82 16.20
N VAL A 170 -7.04 5.50 16.27
CA VAL A 170 -5.87 4.73 16.71
C VAL A 170 -4.71 4.95 15.74
N TRP A 171 -4.96 4.88 14.43
CA TRP A 171 -3.96 5.14 13.41
C TRP A 171 -3.39 6.56 13.48
N GLN A 172 -4.25 7.57 13.58
CA GLN A 172 -3.85 8.98 13.74
C GLN A 172 -3.02 9.20 15.00
N LYS A 173 -3.38 8.58 16.13
CA LYS A 173 -2.61 8.62 17.37
C LYS A 173 -1.21 8.06 17.17
N ASN A 174 -1.09 6.88 16.57
CA ASN A 174 0.19 6.24 16.28
C ASN A 174 1.00 7.04 15.27
N LEU A 175 0.35 7.66 14.28
CA LEU A 175 1.01 8.50 13.30
C LEU A 175 1.62 9.75 13.94
N ARG A 176 0.91 10.42 14.86
CA ARG A 176 1.47 11.53 15.65
C ARG A 176 2.70 11.09 16.45
N GLN A 177 2.62 9.92 17.08
CA GLN A 177 3.73 9.38 17.87
C GLN A 177 4.95 9.08 16.99
N THR A 178 4.75 8.45 15.82
CA THR A 178 5.85 8.11 14.90
C THR A 178 6.49 9.34 14.28
N LEU A 179 5.70 10.37 13.95
CA LEU A 179 6.17 11.61 13.35
C LEU A 179 6.94 12.50 14.33
N LYS A 180 6.70 12.37 15.64
CA LYS A 180 7.38 13.18 16.67
C LYS A 180 8.93 13.04 16.56
N ASN A 181 9.43 11.84 16.41
CA ASN A 181 10.88 11.57 16.37
C ASN A 181 11.33 10.93 15.03
N GLY A 182 10.44 10.22 14.34
CA GLY A 182 10.74 9.52 13.09
C GLY A 182 10.77 10.44 11.86
N LYS A 183 11.18 9.86 10.74
CA LYS A 183 11.06 10.49 9.42
C LYS A 183 9.61 10.43 8.92
N ILE A 184 9.23 11.33 8.01
CA ILE A 184 7.86 11.32 7.44
C ILE A 184 7.67 10.09 6.56
N PHE A 185 8.61 9.81 5.67
CA PHE A 185 8.49 8.70 4.72
C PHE A 185 8.37 7.34 5.42
N GLY A 186 7.25 6.65 5.21
CA GLY A 186 6.90 5.35 5.80
C GLY A 186 6.39 5.41 7.23
N SER A 187 6.20 6.62 7.80
CA SER A 187 5.64 6.78 9.16
C SER A 187 4.21 6.26 9.27
N GLU A 188 3.41 6.46 8.22
CA GLU A 188 2.04 5.97 8.14
C GLU A 188 1.98 4.44 8.12
N GLY A 189 2.92 3.80 7.42
CA GLY A 189 3.07 2.34 7.42
C GLY A 189 3.48 1.81 8.78
N LEU A 190 4.42 2.46 9.47
CA LEU A 190 4.77 2.10 10.85
C LEU A 190 3.57 2.28 11.78
N ALA A 191 2.85 3.39 11.65
CA ALA A 191 1.69 3.70 12.50
C ALA A 191 0.58 2.65 12.34
N ILE A 192 0.28 2.20 11.11
CA ILE A 192 -0.74 1.16 10.91
C ILE A 192 -0.26 -0.21 11.43
N ASN A 193 1.03 -0.55 11.27
CA ASN A 193 1.58 -1.77 11.86
C ASN A 193 1.50 -1.74 13.41
N LEU A 194 1.71 -0.58 14.05
CA LEU A 194 1.48 -0.40 15.49
C LEU A 194 0.00 -0.58 15.84
N SER A 195 -0.90 0.04 15.07
CA SER A 195 -2.35 -0.07 15.30
C SER A 195 -2.82 -1.52 15.23
N VAL A 196 -2.33 -2.29 14.26
CA VAL A 196 -2.73 -3.69 14.06
C VAL A 196 -2.09 -4.63 15.09
N TYR A 197 -0.77 -4.57 15.28
CA TYR A 197 -0.05 -5.58 16.06
C TYR A 197 0.21 -5.20 17.51
N VAL A 198 0.01 -3.96 17.88
CA VAL A 198 0.23 -3.49 19.27
C VAL A 198 -1.06 -3.05 19.92
N ASP A 199 -1.88 -2.25 19.20
CA ASP A 199 -3.16 -1.77 19.72
C ASP A 199 -4.32 -2.69 19.30
N GLU A 200 -4.07 -3.72 18.49
CA GLU A 200 -4.99 -4.82 18.14
C GLU A 200 -6.32 -4.33 17.55
N VAL A 201 -6.26 -3.31 16.66
CA VAL A 201 -7.46 -2.86 15.94
C VAL A 201 -8.05 -4.01 15.12
N ASP A 202 -9.38 -4.10 15.09
CA ASP A 202 -10.08 -5.15 14.38
C ASP A 202 -9.74 -5.10 12.87
N THR A 203 -9.13 -6.17 12.38
CA THR A 203 -8.50 -6.22 11.07
C THR A 203 -8.93 -7.48 10.32
N GLU A 204 -9.35 -7.32 9.07
CA GLU A 204 -9.59 -8.40 8.13
C GLU A 204 -8.44 -8.48 7.13
N PHE A 205 -7.63 -9.54 7.22
CA PHE A 205 -6.53 -9.76 6.30
C PHE A 205 -7.00 -10.40 5.01
N LEU A 206 -6.76 -9.72 3.90
CA LEU A 206 -7.10 -10.19 2.57
C LEU A 206 -5.95 -10.99 1.93
N PRO A 207 -6.27 -11.84 0.95
CA PRO A 207 -5.27 -12.58 0.18
C PRO A 207 -4.28 -11.66 -0.51
N LEU A 208 -3.04 -12.14 -0.70
CA LEU A 208 -1.92 -11.37 -1.23
C LEU A 208 -2.18 -10.79 -2.63
N ASN A 209 -2.93 -11.49 -3.47
CA ASN A 209 -3.31 -11.01 -4.81
C ASN A 209 -4.20 -9.75 -4.79
N CYS A 210 -4.77 -9.37 -3.64
CA CYS A 210 -5.50 -8.10 -3.48
C CYS A 210 -4.59 -6.87 -3.40
N ASN A 211 -3.29 -7.06 -3.13
CA ASN A 211 -2.27 -5.99 -3.21
C ASN A 211 -0.92 -6.62 -3.59
N TRP A 212 -0.79 -6.98 -4.88
CA TRP A 212 0.39 -7.66 -5.39
C TRP A 212 1.53 -6.68 -5.63
N ILE A 213 2.55 -6.75 -4.79
CA ILE A 213 3.73 -5.88 -4.88
C ILE A 213 4.72 -6.49 -5.88
N ALA A 214 4.70 -6.00 -7.11
CA ALA A 214 5.48 -6.53 -8.22
C ALA A 214 7.01 -6.46 -8.00
N SER A 215 7.48 -5.47 -7.23
CA SER A 215 8.90 -5.36 -6.87
C SER A 215 9.38 -6.45 -5.92
N ASN A 216 8.50 -7.10 -5.17
CA ASN A 216 8.83 -8.21 -4.28
C ASN A 216 8.89 -9.53 -5.03
N LEU A 217 7.96 -9.75 -5.96
CA LEU A 217 7.88 -10.95 -6.79
C LEU A 217 7.14 -10.62 -8.09
N LEU A 218 7.78 -10.93 -9.22
CA LEU A 218 7.13 -10.77 -10.52
C LEU A 218 5.97 -11.75 -10.69
N PRO A 219 4.85 -11.30 -11.26
CA PRO A 219 3.74 -12.18 -11.60
C PRO A 219 4.10 -13.09 -12.78
N LYS A 220 3.32 -14.15 -13.00
CA LYS A 220 3.23 -14.83 -14.28
C LYS A 220 2.09 -14.23 -15.13
N TYR A 221 2.11 -14.53 -16.40
CA TYR A 221 1.06 -14.12 -17.34
C TYR A 221 0.30 -15.35 -17.87
N ASP A 222 -1.01 -15.32 -17.72
CA ASP A 222 -1.88 -16.29 -18.38
C ASP A 222 -2.20 -15.77 -19.79
N SER A 223 -1.57 -16.36 -20.80
CA SER A 223 -1.73 -15.94 -22.22
C SER A 223 -3.11 -16.30 -22.79
N ILE A 224 -3.82 -17.26 -22.18
CA ILE A 224 -5.17 -17.66 -22.57
C ILE A 224 -6.19 -16.66 -22.03
N GLN A 225 -6.14 -16.38 -20.73
CA GLN A 225 -7.04 -15.42 -20.09
C GLN A 225 -6.59 -13.96 -20.25
N LYS A 226 -5.41 -13.72 -20.81
CA LYS A 226 -4.79 -12.40 -21.00
C LYS A 226 -4.74 -11.59 -19.70
N THR A 227 -4.28 -12.20 -18.61
CA THR A 227 -4.25 -11.60 -17.29
C THR A 227 -3.01 -11.98 -16.50
N PHE A 228 -2.65 -11.16 -15.50
CA PHE A 228 -1.59 -11.47 -14.56
C PHE A 228 -2.09 -12.39 -13.45
N VAL A 229 -1.28 -13.37 -13.09
CA VAL A 229 -1.58 -14.37 -12.08
C VAL A 229 -0.40 -14.55 -11.12
N GLU A 230 -0.67 -15.10 -9.94
CA GLU A 230 0.37 -15.53 -9.00
C GLU A 230 1.32 -16.54 -9.66
N PRO A 231 2.64 -16.45 -9.42
CA PRO A 231 3.62 -17.34 -10.08
C PRO A 231 3.67 -18.76 -9.50
N TYR A 232 2.84 -19.06 -8.52
CA TYR A 232 2.71 -20.36 -7.84
C TYR A 232 1.25 -20.81 -7.83
N LEU A 233 1.05 -22.12 -7.62
CA LEU A 233 -0.28 -22.71 -7.57
C LEU A 233 -1.13 -22.15 -6.42
N PRO A 234 -2.45 -21.93 -6.65
CA PRO A 234 -3.21 -22.30 -7.84
C PRO A 234 -3.21 -21.28 -8.98
N ASN A 235 -2.26 -20.35 -9.04
CA ASN A 235 -2.15 -19.27 -10.04
C ASN A 235 -3.38 -18.32 -10.00
N ASN A 236 -3.76 -17.90 -8.81
CA ASN A 236 -4.87 -16.96 -8.65
C ASN A 236 -4.63 -15.69 -9.46
N LYS A 237 -5.69 -15.15 -10.04
CA LYS A 237 -5.64 -13.88 -10.75
C LYS A 237 -5.25 -12.76 -9.79
N ILE A 238 -4.29 -11.93 -10.21
CA ILE A 238 -3.92 -10.74 -9.44
C ILE A 238 -5.06 -9.74 -9.55
N GLY A 239 -5.57 -9.29 -8.42
CA GLY A 239 -6.67 -8.33 -8.35
C GLY A 239 -6.20 -6.90 -8.47
N ILE A 240 -5.24 -6.50 -7.63
CA ILE A 240 -4.63 -5.18 -7.67
C ILE A 240 -3.12 -5.34 -7.85
N MET A 241 -2.62 -4.83 -8.98
CA MET A 241 -1.18 -4.77 -9.26
C MET A 241 -0.60 -3.50 -8.67
N HIS A 242 0.39 -3.62 -7.79
CA HIS A 242 1.07 -2.52 -7.15
C HIS A 242 2.54 -2.50 -7.56
N LEU A 243 2.96 -1.49 -8.28
CA LEU A 243 4.31 -1.40 -8.83
C LEU A 243 5.37 -1.12 -7.75
N ALA A 244 5.01 -0.41 -6.72
CA ALA A 244 5.78 -0.02 -5.52
C ALA A 244 7.30 -0.03 -5.68
N ALA A 245 7.96 1.10 -5.52
CA ALA A 245 9.43 1.26 -5.45
C ALA A 245 10.25 0.79 -6.68
N GLY A 246 9.62 0.40 -7.78
CA GLY A 246 10.32 -0.02 -9.00
C GLY A 246 11.03 -1.39 -8.89
N ILE A 247 11.53 -1.89 -10.01
CA ILE A 247 12.36 -3.11 -10.04
C ILE A 247 13.82 -2.73 -9.95
N TRP A 248 14.36 -2.73 -8.74
CA TRP A 248 15.72 -2.27 -8.42
C TRP A 248 16.86 -3.01 -9.14
N LYS A 249 16.65 -4.22 -9.66
CA LYS A 249 17.72 -4.98 -10.29
C LYS A 249 18.29 -4.36 -11.57
N ASN A 250 17.51 -3.49 -12.24
CA ASN A 250 17.88 -2.92 -13.52
C ASN A 250 17.80 -1.37 -13.56
N ASN A 251 17.73 -0.69 -12.42
CA ASN A 251 17.50 0.77 -12.33
C ASN A 251 16.25 1.27 -13.08
N ILE A 252 15.29 0.38 -13.32
CA ILE A 252 14.05 0.69 -14.05
C ILE A 252 12.97 1.04 -13.05
N ASP A 253 12.55 2.29 -13.02
CA ASP A 253 11.37 2.70 -12.26
C ASP A 253 10.13 2.65 -13.16
N MET A 254 9.39 1.56 -13.08
CA MET A 254 8.16 1.37 -13.85
C MET A 254 7.06 2.39 -13.52
N ARG A 255 7.21 3.16 -12.46
CA ARG A 255 6.25 4.22 -12.09
C ARG A 255 6.42 5.45 -12.98
N LEU A 256 7.63 5.70 -13.47
CA LEU A 256 7.99 6.91 -14.22
C LEU A 256 7.87 6.72 -15.73
N ASP A 257 8.12 5.53 -16.26
CA ASP A 257 8.07 5.27 -17.70
C ASP A 257 6.91 4.34 -18.07
N LYS A 258 5.98 4.85 -18.89
CA LYS A 258 4.82 4.10 -19.38
C LYS A 258 5.19 2.98 -20.35
N ASN A 259 6.33 3.09 -21.01
CA ASN A 259 6.77 2.18 -22.07
C ASN A 259 7.65 1.04 -21.55
N VAL A 260 7.97 1.04 -20.25
CA VAL A 260 8.81 0.00 -19.68
C VAL A 260 8.13 -1.36 -19.79
N LYS A 261 8.78 -2.23 -20.52
CA LYS A 261 8.45 -3.64 -20.62
C LYS A 261 9.53 -4.46 -19.93
N ILE A 262 9.13 -5.51 -19.27
CA ILE A 262 10.02 -6.45 -18.58
C ILE A 262 9.74 -7.86 -19.03
N ASP A 263 10.75 -8.70 -18.85
CA ASP A 263 10.62 -10.12 -19.10
C ASP A 263 9.96 -10.82 -17.90
N ILE A 264 8.84 -11.46 -18.16
CA ILE A 264 8.11 -12.30 -17.21
C ILE A 264 7.90 -13.69 -17.83
N TYR A 265 7.52 -14.65 -17.01
CA TYR A 265 7.17 -15.97 -17.50
C TYR A 265 5.65 -16.13 -17.62
N ASN A 266 5.19 -16.83 -18.64
CA ASN A 266 3.81 -17.28 -18.73
C ASN A 266 3.59 -18.60 -17.96
N LEU A 267 2.36 -19.11 -17.95
CA LEU A 267 2.02 -20.35 -17.25
C LEU A 267 2.68 -21.62 -17.87
N GLN A 268 3.20 -21.54 -19.08
CA GLN A 268 3.98 -22.60 -19.75
C GLN A 268 5.49 -22.40 -19.57
N ASP A 269 5.90 -21.54 -18.63
CA ASP A 269 7.29 -21.17 -18.36
C ASP A 269 8.07 -20.62 -19.57
N LYS A 270 7.33 -20.08 -20.56
CA LYS A 270 7.93 -19.34 -21.68
C LYS A 270 8.07 -17.87 -21.31
N LYS A 271 9.19 -17.29 -21.70
CA LYS A 271 9.49 -15.88 -21.46
C LYS A 271 8.67 -14.98 -22.39
N GLU A 272 8.03 -13.99 -21.84
CA GLU A 272 7.29 -12.95 -22.55
C GLU A 272 7.70 -11.56 -22.05
N THR A 273 7.74 -10.59 -22.95
CA THR A 273 8.07 -9.21 -22.60
C THR A 273 6.78 -8.40 -22.50
N LYS A 274 6.44 -7.96 -21.28
CA LYS A 274 5.16 -7.29 -20.96
C LYS A 274 5.39 -6.01 -20.17
N SER A 275 4.46 -5.05 -20.30
CA SER A 275 4.32 -3.98 -19.32
C SER A 275 3.52 -4.49 -18.12
N LEU A 276 3.94 -4.15 -16.91
CA LEU A 276 3.14 -4.39 -15.70
C LEU A 276 2.16 -3.25 -15.41
N ARG A 277 2.07 -2.25 -16.27
CA ARG A 277 1.06 -1.20 -16.18
C ARG A 277 -0.27 -1.67 -16.77
N SER A 278 -1.35 -1.02 -16.36
CA SER A 278 -2.65 -1.16 -17.03
C SER A 278 -2.50 -0.78 -18.50
N GLU A 279 -2.91 -1.65 -19.41
CA GLU A 279 -3.06 -1.28 -20.82
C GLU A 279 -4.10 -0.16 -20.93
N GLU A 280 -3.81 0.84 -21.76
CA GLU A 280 -4.71 2.00 -21.99
C GLU A 280 -5.98 1.63 -22.72
#